data_ac7fb2381aecb55406dc98c593910abc
#
_entry.id   ac7fb2381aecb55406dc98c593910abc
#
_cell.length_a   1.000
_cell.length_b   1.000
_cell.length_c   1.000
_cell.angle_alpha   90.00
_cell.angle_beta   90.00
_cell.angle_gamma   90.00
#
_symmetry.space_group_name_H-M   'P 1'
#
loop_
_entity.id
_entity.type
_entity.pdbx_description
1 polymer ?
#
loop_
_entity_poly.entity_id
_entity_poly.type
_entity_poly.pdbx_seq_one_letter_code
_entity_poly.pdbx_strand_id
1 'polypeptide(L)'
;DLSVKHKDWQQLVHKYQGIKAARQSLEGGVLYAWLYRHDRDWLVHWNQQHQQERLAPAPRVDWNQRDRIAVRQLLRIIKRLDSSLDHPRATSSWLLKQTPNGTSLAKNLQKLPLVALCLKRYSESVEDYQIRRISQAFIKLKQEDVELRRWRLLRSATLSKERITEEAQRFLEMVYGEE
;
A
#
# COMPACT_ATOMS: atom_id res chain seq x y z
N ASP A 1 -47.12 19.87 28.45
CA ASP A 1 -47.76 18.64 27.95
C ASP A 1 -46.77 17.83 27.12
N LEU A 2 -46.54 16.58 27.52
CA LEU A 2 -45.60 15.66 26.88
C LEU A 2 -45.96 15.44 25.41
N SER A 3 -47.23 15.32 25.07
CA SER A 3 -47.67 15.07 23.70
C SER A 3 -47.31 16.20 22.72
N VAL A 4 -47.30 17.44 23.20
CA VAL A 4 -46.85 18.60 22.40
C VAL A 4 -45.34 18.52 22.15
N LYS A 5 -44.57 18.20 23.18
CA LYS A 5 -43.11 18.07 23.06
C LYS A 5 -42.68 16.92 22.14
N HIS A 6 -43.44 15.82 22.11
CA HIS A 6 -43.24 14.74 21.16
C HIS A 6 -43.45 15.20 19.71
N LYS A 7 -44.55 15.93 19.45
CA LYS A 7 -44.85 16.51 18.12
C LYS A 7 -43.80 17.53 17.70
N ASP A 8 -43.37 18.41 18.60
CA ASP A 8 -42.32 19.39 18.34
C ASP A 8 -41.03 18.68 17.92
N TRP A 9 -40.65 17.59 18.62
CA TRP A 9 -39.44 16.80 18.26
C TRP A 9 -39.54 16.16 16.88
N GLN A 10 -40.70 15.54 16.57
CA GLN A 10 -40.94 14.95 15.25
C GLN A 10 -40.85 15.98 14.14
N GLN A 11 -41.43 17.17 14.33
CA GLN A 11 -41.38 18.28 13.36
C GLN A 11 -39.95 18.79 13.16
N LEU A 12 -39.15 18.92 14.23
CA LEU A 12 -37.75 19.33 14.13
C LEU A 12 -36.92 18.28 13.40
N VAL A 13 -37.11 17.00 13.66
CA VAL A 13 -36.40 15.92 12.95
C VAL A 13 -36.77 15.95 11.46
N HIS A 14 -38.01 16.20 11.11
CA HIS A 14 -38.43 16.35 9.73
C HIS A 14 -37.85 17.61 9.08
N LYS A 15 -37.90 18.78 9.76
CA LYS A 15 -37.36 20.07 9.31
C LYS A 15 -35.85 19.98 8.98
N TYR A 16 -35.09 19.31 9.84
CA TYR A 16 -33.64 19.16 9.69
C TYR A 16 -33.22 17.87 8.99
N GLN A 17 -34.19 17.11 8.45
CA GLN A 17 -33.94 15.88 7.68
C GLN A 17 -33.09 14.84 8.42
N GLY A 18 -33.22 14.76 9.74
CA GLY A 18 -32.56 13.74 10.53
C GLY A 18 -32.35 14.08 12.00
N ILE A 19 -32.33 13.03 12.82
CA ILE A 19 -32.21 13.12 14.29
C ILE A 19 -30.94 13.84 14.73
N LYS A 20 -29.80 13.54 14.05
CA LYS A 20 -28.51 14.16 14.38
C LYS A 20 -28.50 15.67 14.11
N ALA A 21 -29.02 16.07 12.96
CA ALA A 21 -29.09 17.48 12.57
C ALA A 21 -30.06 18.24 13.46
N ALA A 22 -31.25 17.69 13.74
CA ALA A 22 -32.19 18.26 14.68
C ALA A 22 -31.56 18.46 16.06
N ARG A 23 -30.87 17.46 16.61
CA ARG A 23 -30.21 17.55 17.92
C ARG A 23 -29.08 18.61 17.97
N GLN A 24 -28.41 18.86 16.85
CA GLN A 24 -27.35 19.86 16.76
C GLN A 24 -27.88 21.29 16.61
N SER A 25 -29.16 21.48 16.26
CA SER A 25 -29.79 22.80 16.24
C SER A 25 -30.01 23.31 17.66
N LEU A 26 -30.08 24.65 17.83
CA LEU A 26 -30.32 25.26 19.15
C LEU A 26 -31.65 24.81 19.75
N GLU A 27 -32.72 24.89 18.95
CA GLU A 27 -34.08 24.49 19.39
C GLU A 27 -34.16 22.99 19.71
N GLY A 28 -33.58 22.17 18.81
CA GLY A 28 -33.64 20.71 18.96
C GLY A 28 -32.76 20.20 20.08
N GLY A 29 -31.60 20.84 20.35
CA GLY A 29 -30.74 20.48 21.48
C GLY A 29 -31.44 20.69 22.83
N VAL A 30 -32.13 21.83 23.00
CA VAL A 30 -32.90 22.14 24.21
C VAL A 30 -34.06 21.15 24.38
N LEU A 31 -34.82 20.90 23.30
CA LEU A 31 -35.95 19.98 23.33
C LEU A 31 -35.54 18.54 23.59
N TYR A 32 -34.41 18.10 22.97
CA TYR A 32 -33.81 16.79 23.21
C TYR A 32 -33.46 16.60 24.68
N ALA A 33 -32.76 17.58 25.27
CA ALA A 33 -32.36 17.53 26.68
C ALA A 33 -33.57 17.51 27.62
N TRP A 34 -34.64 18.24 27.27
CA TRP A 34 -35.87 18.22 28.03
C TRP A 34 -36.57 16.86 27.96
N LEU A 35 -36.76 16.31 26.74
CA LEU A 35 -37.38 14.99 26.54
C LEU A 35 -36.54 13.88 27.19
N TYR A 36 -35.21 13.96 27.14
CA TYR A 36 -34.31 12.99 27.78
C TYR A 36 -34.50 12.90 29.29
N ARG A 37 -34.90 14.03 29.96
CA ARG A 37 -35.16 14.06 31.40
C ARG A 37 -36.56 13.63 31.77
N HIS A 38 -37.57 13.90 30.90
CA HIS A 38 -38.96 13.75 31.25
C HIS A 38 -39.65 12.55 30.60
N ASP A 39 -39.16 12.08 29.47
CA ASP A 39 -39.66 10.91 28.75
C ASP A 39 -38.57 10.27 27.86
N ARG A 40 -37.55 9.75 28.53
CA ARG A 40 -36.40 9.13 27.90
C ARG A 40 -36.77 7.92 27.05
N ASP A 41 -37.66 7.08 27.57
CA ASP A 41 -37.99 5.81 26.92
C ASP A 41 -38.70 6.04 25.59
N TRP A 42 -39.64 6.97 25.54
CA TRP A 42 -40.27 7.38 24.29
C TRP A 42 -39.21 7.95 23.31
N LEU A 43 -38.37 8.87 23.77
CA LEU A 43 -37.36 9.52 22.92
C LEU A 43 -36.40 8.51 22.30
N VAL A 44 -35.88 7.58 23.10
CA VAL A 44 -34.96 6.56 22.64
C VAL A 44 -35.63 5.61 21.65
N HIS A 45 -36.81 5.12 22.01
CA HIS A 45 -37.60 4.21 21.17
C HIS A 45 -37.97 4.85 19.82
N TRP A 46 -38.51 6.07 19.86
CA TRP A 46 -38.85 6.79 18.63
C TRP A 46 -37.64 7.09 17.76
N ASN A 47 -36.53 7.52 18.35
CA ASN A 47 -35.29 7.77 17.60
C ASN A 47 -34.72 6.48 16.98
N GLN A 48 -34.77 5.34 17.65
CA GLN A 48 -34.34 4.05 17.10
C GLN A 48 -35.20 3.65 15.88
N GLN A 49 -36.52 3.83 15.95
CA GLN A 49 -37.41 3.53 14.82
C GLN A 49 -37.19 4.45 13.61
N HIS A 50 -36.83 5.70 13.85
CA HIS A 50 -36.67 6.73 12.83
C HIS A 50 -35.19 7.03 12.52
N GLN A 51 -34.25 6.25 13.04
CA GLN A 51 -32.90 6.27 12.53
C GLN A 51 -32.94 5.81 11.07
N GLN A 52 -32.66 6.75 10.15
CA GLN A 52 -32.37 6.38 8.78
C GLN A 52 -31.25 5.33 8.80
N GLU A 53 -31.47 4.18 8.19
CA GLU A 53 -30.42 3.21 7.96
C GLU A 53 -29.23 3.99 7.37
N ARG A 54 -28.14 4.03 8.11
CA ARG A 54 -26.89 4.60 7.58
C ARG A 54 -26.51 3.69 6.43
N LEU A 55 -26.76 4.14 5.21
CA LEU A 55 -26.07 3.59 4.07
C LEU A 55 -24.60 3.52 4.49
N ALA A 56 -24.04 2.32 4.49
CA ALA A 56 -22.65 2.12 4.85
C ALA A 56 -21.82 3.18 4.08
N PRO A 57 -21.00 3.99 4.76
CA PRO A 57 -20.28 5.07 4.09
C PRO A 57 -19.54 4.45 2.93
N ALA A 58 -19.72 5.00 1.73
CA ALA A 58 -19.02 4.54 0.54
C ALA A 58 -17.53 4.38 0.90
N PRO A 59 -16.89 3.28 0.50
CA PRO A 59 -15.51 3.04 0.88
C PRO A 59 -14.67 4.25 0.42
N ARG A 60 -14.02 4.92 1.36
CA ARG A 60 -13.23 6.15 1.12
C ARG A 60 -12.11 5.95 0.10
N VAL A 61 -11.75 4.69 -0.19
CA VAL A 61 -10.67 4.31 -1.08
C VAL A 61 -11.16 3.23 -2.04
N ASP A 62 -11.11 3.52 -3.33
CA ASP A 62 -11.26 2.51 -4.37
C ASP A 62 -9.95 1.72 -4.49
N TRP A 63 -9.92 0.56 -3.84
CA TRP A 63 -8.74 -0.31 -3.82
C TRP A 63 -8.43 -0.90 -5.19
N ASN A 64 -9.43 -1.18 -6.03
CA ASN A 64 -9.23 -1.72 -7.38
C ASN A 64 -8.55 -0.69 -8.29
N GLN A 65 -9.02 0.56 -8.26
CA GLN A 65 -8.40 1.64 -8.99
C GLN A 65 -6.98 1.90 -8.49
N ARG A 66 -6.81 1.90 -7.17
CA ARG A 66 -5.49 2.11 -6.53
C ARG A 66 -4.49 1.02 -6.91
N ASP A 67 -4.92 -0.26 -6.95
CA ASP A 67 -4.11 -1.39 -7.35
C ASP A 67 -3.60 -1.23 -8.79
N ARG A 68 -4.50 -0.91 -9.71
CA ARG A 68 -4.15 -0.66 -11.13
C ARG A 68 -3.17 0.50 -11.31
N ILE A 69 -3.35 1.58 -10.57
CA ILE A 69 -2.44 2.74 -10.62
C ILE A 69 -1.06 2.35 -10.08
N ALA A 70 -1.02 1.69 -8.94
CA ALA A 70 0.22 1.28 -8.29
C ALA A 70 1.03 0.30 -9.15
N VAL A 71 0.39 -0.69 -9.78
CA VAL A 71 1.06 -1.62 -10.72
C VAL A 71 1.67 -0.87 -11.90
N ARG A 72 0.96 0.09 -12.49
CA ARG A 72 1.53 0.89 -13.59
C ARG A 72 2.76 1.68 -13.15
N GLN A 73 2.74 2.20 -11.93
CA GLN A 73 3.91 2.90 -11.36
C GLN A 73 5.09 1.95 -11.16
N LEU A 74 4.84 0.77 -10.56
CA LEU A 74 5.86 -0.27 -10.37
C LEU A 74 6.47 -0.72 -11.70
N LEU A 75 5.65 -1.01 -12.73
CA LEU A 75 6.15 -1.43 -14.03
C LEU A 75 7.03 -0.35 -14.71
N ARG A 76 6.72 0.94 -14.52
CA ARG A 76 7.58 2.05 -14.99
C ARG A 76 8.92 2.09 -14.25
N ILE A 77 8.91 1.80 -12.95
CA ILE A 77 10.12 1.72 -12.14
C ILE A 77 10.97 0.54 -12.61
N ILE A 78 10.39 -0.65 -12.73
CA ILE A 78 11.05 -1.88 -13.20
C ILE A 78 11.68 -1.64 -14.57
N LYS A 79 10.93 -1.07 -15.52
CA LYS A 79 11.47 -0.74 -16.86
C LYS A 79 12.67 0.21 -16.80
N ARG A 80 12.71 1.14 -15.85
CA ARG A 80 13.88 2.02 -15.66
C ARG A 80 15.07 1.26 -15.07
N LEU A 81 14.83 0.29 -14.21
CA LEU A 81 15.88 -0.54 -13.62
C LEU A 81 16.52 -1.45 -14.67
N ASP A 82 15.76 -1.95 -15.64
CA ASP A 82 16.27 -2.78 -16.75
C ASP A 82 17.32 -2.03 -17.60
N SER A 83 17.26 -0.69 -17.64
CA SER A 83 18.22 0.13 -18.38
C SER A 83 19.50 0.43 -17.58
N SER A 84 19.59 0.07 -16.32
CA SER A 84 20.76 0.29 -15.46
C SER A 84 20.97 -0.88 -14.52
N LEU A 85 22.13 -1.50 -14.60
CA LEU A 85 22.51 -2.58 -13.68
C LEU A 85 22.96 -2.08 -12.30
N ASP A 86 23.09 -0.76 -12.13
CA ASP A 86 23.60 -0.15 -10.90
C ASP A 86 22.49 0.33 -9.98
N HIS A 87 21.90 -0.62 -9.25
CA HIS A 87 20.91 -0.33 -8.21
C HIS A 87 21.03 -1.35 -7.06
N PRO A 88 20.55 -1.05 -5.86
CA PRO A 88 20.45 -2.01 -4.76
C PRO A 88 19.62 -3.22 -5.17
N ARG A 89 19.68 -4.30 -4.38
CA ARG A 89 18.82 -5.46 -4.62
C ARG A 89 17.34 -5.02 -4.64
N ALA A 90 16.66 -5.30 -5.75
CA ALA A 90 15.27 -4.91 -6.00
C ALA A 90 14.29 -5.81 -5.23
N THR A 91 14.34 -5.75 -3.89
CA THR A 91 13.39 -6.46 -3.03
C THR A 91 11.99 -5.85 -3.14
N SER A 92 10.95 -6.61 -2.77
CA SER A 92 9.56 -6.10 -2.72
C SER A 92 9.44 -4.81 -1.92
N SER A 93 10.10 -4.75 -0.75
CA SER A 93 10.11 -3.56 0.10
C SER A 93 10.81 -2.37 -0.56
N TRP A 94 11.93 -2.63 -1.23
CA TRP A 94 12.67 -1.59 -1.93
C TRP A 94 11.88 -1.06 -3.13
N LEU A 95 11.29 -1.93 -3.95
CA LEU A 95 10.43 -1.54 -5.08
C LEU A 95 9.23 -0.69 -4.62
N LEU A 96 8.56 -1.08 -3.54
CA LEU A 96 7.45 -0.29 -2.99
C LEU A 96 7.92 1.09 -2.54
N LYS A 97 9.09 1.22 -1.92
CA LYS A 97 9.65 2.52 -1.49
C LYS A 97 9.92 3.47 -2.65
N GLN A 98 10.10 2.96 -3.87
CA GLN A 98 10.26 3.79 -5.06
C GLN A 98 8.92 4.40 -5.53
N THR A 99 7.78 3.94 -5.03
CA THR A 99 6.47 4.48 -5.38
C THR A 99 6.06 5.61 -4.44
N PRO A 100 5.27 6.61 -4.89
CA PRO A 100 4.84 7.75 -4.08
C PRO A 100 4.12 7.36 -2.78
N ASN A 101 3.42 6.22 -2.78
CA ASN A 101 2.60 5.74 -1.68
C ASN A 101 3.09 4.40 -1.10
N GLY A 102 4.37 4.09 -1.23
CA GLY A 102 4.94 2.78 -0.92
C GLY A 102 4.61 2.24 0.47
N THR A 103 4.71 3.07 1.51
CA THR A 103 4.36 2.68 2.89
C THR A 103 2.89 2.29 3.03
N SER A 104 1.99 3.03 2.38
CA SER A 104 0.56 2.74 2.40
C SER A 104 0.22 1.48 1.60
N LEU A 105 0.90 1.27 0.46
CA LEU A 105 0.77 0.06 -0.35
C LEU A 105 1.24 -1.16 0.43
N ALA A 106 2.40 -1.08 1.10
CA ALA A 106 2.93 -2.16 1.92
C ALA A 106 1.97 -2.61 3.03
N LYS A 107 1.37 -1.63 3.75
CA LYS A 107 0.40 -1.91 4.83
C LYS A 107 -0.90 -2.54 4.34
N ASN A 108 -1.27 -2.35 3.08
CA ASN A 108 -2.54 -2.80 2.51
C ASN A 108 -2.37 -3.81 1.37
N LEU A 109 -1.24 -4.51 1.32
CA LEU A 109 -0.89 -5.40 0.21
C LEU A 109 -1.94 -6.49 -0.03
N GLN A 110 -2.61 -6.96 1.02
CA GLN A 110 -3.73 -7.91 0.93
C GLN A 110 -4.93 -7.41 0.12
N LYS A 111 -5.07 -6.09 -0.04
CA LYS A 111 -6.13 -5.44 -0.85
C LYS A 111 -5.67 -5.10 -2.27
N LEU A 112 -4.44 -5.45 -2.62
CA LEU A 112 -3.74 -5.04 -3.84
C LEU A 112 -3.17 -6.28 -4.57
N PRO A 113 -4.03 -7.18 -5.10
CA PRO A 113 -3.60 -8.44 -5.70
C PRO A 113 -2.66 -8.26 -6.90
N LEU A 114 -2.88 -7.24 -7.73
CA LEU A 114 -2.01 -6.97 -8.88
C LEU A 114 -0.63 -6.49 -8.45
N VAL A 115 -0.55 -5.62 -7.45
CA VAL A 115 0.73 -5.19 -6.84
C VAL A 115 1.45 -6.39 -6.26
N ALA A 116 0.76 -7.27 -5.50
CA ALA A 116 1.36 -8.46 -4.92
C ALA A 116 1.94 -9.40 -5.99
N LEU A 117 1.19 -9.63 -7.07
CA LEU A 117 1.64 -10.44 -8.21
C LEU A 117 2.85 -9.80 -8.92
N CYS A 118 2.81 -8.49 -9.15
CA CYS A 118 3.92 -7.74 -9.74
C CYS A 118 5.19 -7.86 -8.89
N LEU A 119 5.09 -7.66 -7.59
CA LEU A 119 6.22 -7.82 -6.67
C LEU A 119 6.76 -9.24 -6.67
N LYS A 120 5.88 -10.25 -6.61
CA LYS A 120 6.30 -11.66 -6.68
C LYS A 120 7.07 -11.98 -7.99
N ARG A 121 6.67 -11.36 -9.11
CA ARG A 121 7.29 -11.61 -10.43
C ARG A 121 8.63 -10.91 -10.61
N TYR A 122 8.77 -9.70 -10.07
CA TYR A 122 9.88 -8.80 -10.41
C TYR A 122 10.83 -8.49 -9.24
N SER A 123 10.58 -9.00 -8.04
CA SER A 123 11.55 -8.89 -6.95
C SER A 123 12.75 -9.79 -7.21
N GLU A 124 13.94 -9.23 -7.03
CA GLU A 124 15.17 -10.01 -7.16
C GLU A 124 15.35 -10.98 -5.99
N SER A 125 15.67 -12.23 -6.29
CA SER A 125 16.25 -13.18 -5.37
C SER A 125 17.67 -12.76 -4.96
N VAL A 126 18.31 -13.50 -4.08
CA VAL A 126 19.75 -13.29 -3.77
C VAL A 126 20.61 -13.67 -4.97
N GLU A 127 20.23 -14.76 -5.62
CA GLU A 127 20.89 -15.30 -6.82
C GLU A 127 20.86 -14.29 -7.97
N ASP A 128 19.65 -13.80 -8.32
CA ASP A 128 19.48 -12.80 -9.39
C ASP A 128 20.31 -11.54 -9.14
N TYR A 129 20.30 -11.06 -7.89
CA TYR A 129 21.10 -9.91 -7.48
C TYR A 129 22.60 -10.17 -7.67
N GLN A 130 23.09 -11.32 -7.24
CA GLN A 130 24.52 -11.67 -7.37
C GLN A 130 24.92 -11.82 -8.84
N ILE A 131 24.08 -12.50 -9.65
CA ILE A 131 24.33 -12.64 -11.10
C ILE A 131 24.38 -11.27 -11.77
N ARG A 132 23.44 -10.38 -11.47
CA ARG A 132 23.44 -9.00 -11.99
C ARG A 132 24.71 -8.24 -11.59
N ARG A 133 25.18 -8.36 -10.35
CA ARG A 133 26.41 -7.72 -9.87
C ARG A 133 27.66 -8.26 -10.58
N ILE A 134 27.71 -9.58 -10.81
CA ILE A 134 28.81 -10.21 -11.58
C ILE A 134 28.76 -9.71 -13.04
N SER A 135 27.59 -9.67 -13.67
CA SER A 135 27.42 -9.17 -15.04
C SER A 135 27.91 -7.72 -15.17
N GLN A 136 27.53 -6.84 -14.23
CA GLN A 136 27.98 -5.46 -14.18
C GLN A 136 29.50 -5.36 -14.03
N ALA A 137 30.07 -6.13 -13.13
CA ALA A 137 31.52 -6.18 -12.93
C ALA A 137 32.27 -6.67 -14.19
N PHE A 138 31.75 -7.70 -14.86
CA PHE A 138 32.30 -8.22 -16.10
C PHE A 138 32.29 -7.16 -17.20
N ILE A 139 31.16 -6.49 -17.45
CA ILE A 139 31.05 -5.44 -18.45
C ILE A 139 32.06 -4.32 -18.16
N LYS A 140 32.14 -3.88 -16.90
CA LYS A 140 33.07 -2.82 -16.48
C LYS A 140 34.51 -3.20 -16.72
N LEU A 141 34.98 -4.38 -16.27
CA LEU A 141 36.35 -4.84 -16.45
C LEU A 141 36.71 -5.03 -17.93
N LYS A 142 35.76 -5.48 -18.76
CA LYS A 142 35.96 -5.58 -20.22
C LYS A 142 36.10 -4.21 -20.88
N GLN A 143 35.31 -3.22 -20.47
CA GLN A 143 35.41 -1.85 -20.97
C GLN A 143 36.74 -1.17 -20.60
N GLU A 144 37.27 -1.51 -19.41
CA GLU A 144 38.55 -1.00 -18.91
C GLU A 144 39.78 -1.81 -19.45
N ASP A 145 39.55 -2.81 -20.30
CA ASP A 145 40.58 -3.74 -20.84
C ASP A 145 41.42 -4.42 -19.74
N VAL A 146 40.75 -4.72 -18.60
CA VAL A 146 41.40 -5.37 -17.47
C VAL A 146 41.25 -6.88 -17.57
N GLU A 147 42.38 -7.61 -17.32
CA GLU A 147 42.37 -9.06 -17.29
C GLU A 147 41.30 -9.62 -16.33
N LEU A 148 40.46 -10.51 -16.86
CA LEU A 148 39.41 -11.17 -16.10
C LEU A 148 40.05 -12.25 -15.20
N ARG A 149 39.99 -12.01 -13.89
CA ARG A 149 40.35 -12.98 -12.85
C ARG A 149 39.19 -13.09 -11.86
N ARG A 150 38.91 -14.29 -11.36
CA ARG A 150 37.85 -14.55 -10.42
C ARG A 150 37.78 -13.56 -9.24
N TRP A 151 38.89 -13.32 -8.57
CA TRP A 151 38.96 -12.41 -7.43
C TRP A 151 38.69 -10.95 -7.83
N ARG A 152 39.08 -10.52 -9.04
CA ARG A 152 38.77 -9.18 -9.55
C ARG A 152 37.28 -9.00 -9.82
N LEU A 153 36.65 -10.02 -10.44
CA LEU A 153 35.19 -10.01 -10.66
C LEU A 153 34.43 -9.92 -9.35
N LEU A 154 34.75 -10.78 -8.38
CA LEU A 154 34.10 -10.75 -7.06
C LEU A 154 34.31 -9.41 -6.34
N ARG A 155 35.54 -8.87 -6.36
CA ARG A 155 35.86 -7.57 -5.76
C ARG A 155 35.11 -6.43 -6.45
N SER A 156 35.09 -6.39 -7.78
CA SER A 156 34.34 -5.39 -8.55
C SER A 156 32.84 -5.52 -8.35
N ALA A 157 32.31 -6.73 -8.23
CA ALA A 157 30.91 -7.02 -7.90
C ALA A 157 30.56 -6.73 -6.43
N THR A 158 31.55 -6.46 -5.56
CA THR A 158 31.39 -6.32 -4.10
C THR A 158 30.75 -7.54 -3.45
N LEU A 159 31.12 -8.73 -3.92
CA LEU A 159 30.63 -10.01 -3.41
C LEU A 159 31.75 -10.74 -2.64
N SER A 160 31.34 -11.39 -1.55
CA SER A 160 32.23 -12.22 -0.74
C SER A 160 32.20 -13.66 -1.26
N LYS A 161 33.36 -14.30 -1.34
CA LYS A 161 33.47 -15.70 -1.76
C LYS A 161 32.63 -16.65 -0.90
N GLU A 162 32.51 -16.37 0.40
CA GLU A 162 31.83 -17.22 1.38
C GLU A 162 30.30 -17.10 1.31
N ARG A 163 29.78 -16.05 0.64
CA ARG A 163 28.33 -15.73 0.57
C ARG A 163 27.75 -15.85 -0.82
N ILE A 164 28.54 -16.30 -1.77
CA ILE A 164 28.06 -16.51 -3.14
C ILE A 164 27.15 -17.75 -3.20
N THR A 165 26.00 -17.62 -3.87
CA THR A 165 25.07 -18.75 -4.08
C THR A 165 25.58 -19.72 -5.15
N GLU A 166 25.09 -20.93 -5.19
CA GLU A 166 25.50 -21.93 -6.18
C GLU A 166 25.23 -21.47 -7.62
N GLU A 167 24.05 -20.88 -7.87
CA GLU A 167 23.71 -20.34 -9.18
C GLU A 167 24.67 -19.23 -9.61
N ALA A 168 24.94 -18.28 -8.71
CA ALA A 168 25.87 -17.21 -9.00
C ALA A 168 27.31 -17.71 -9.17
N GLN A 169 27.69 -18.77 -8.45
CA GLN A 169 28.96 -19.44 -8.63
C GLN A 169 29.10 -20.10 -10.02
N ARG A 170 28.06 -20.84 -10.47
CA ARG A 170 28.03 -21.43 -11.82
C ARG A 170 28.09 -20.35 -12.90
N PHE A 171 27.35 -19.24 -12.70
CA PHE A 171 27.40 -18.12 -13.61
C PHE A 171 28.79 -17.49 -13.68
N LEU A 172 29.46 -17.31 -12.53
CA LEU A 172 30.82 -16.80 -12.45
C LEU A 172 31.80 -17.69 -13.23
N GLU A 173 31.74 -19.00 -13.07
CA GLU A 173 32.55 -19.98 -13.77
C GLU A 173 32.31 -19.94 -15.28
N MET A 174 31.06 -19.82 -15.72
CA MET A 174 30.73 -19.69 -17.13
C MET A 174 31.29 -18.39 -17.77
N VAL A 175 31.30 -17.28 -17.02
CA VAL A 175 31.71 -15.95 -17.52
C VAL A 175 33.25 -15.86 -17.63
N TYR A 176 33.96 -16.50 -16.73
CA TYR A 176 35.39 -16.33 -16.64
C TYR A 176 36.19 -17.53 -17.23
N GLY A 177 35.50 -18.63 -17.53
CA GLY A 177 36.06 -19.85 -18.08
C GLY A 177 36.49 -20.85 -16.98
N GLU A 178 36.47 -22.13 -17.32
CA GLU A 178 37.14 -23.17 -16.52
C GLU A 178 38.65 -23.02 -16.67
N GLU A 179 39.37 -22.85 -15.53
CA GLU A 179 40.83 -23.07 -15.51
C GLU A 179 41.16 -24.55 -15.50
#